data_660d5c64d7f5dc07a33746244bb830c1
#
_entry.id   660d5c64d7f5dc07a33746244bb830c1
#
_cell.length_a   1.000
_cell.length_b   1.000
_cell.length_c   1.000
_cell.angle_alpha   90.00
_cell.angle_beta   90.00
_cell.angle_gamma   90.00
#
_symmetry.space_group_name_H-M   'P 1'
#
loop_
_entity.id
_entity.type
_entity.pdbx_description
1 polymer ?
#
loop_
_entity_poly.entity_id
_entity_poly.type
_entity_poly.pdbx_seq_one_letter_code
_entity_poly.pdbx_strand_id
1 'polypeptide(L)'
;AYLDGVRVLAALFVIAVHVVEPVAVTQIKGTPRDFFFQAVVLSVLTCNLLFFFISGALLLPYREETIGQYYRKRVVKIVLPFAVYSLFYLKLLCATGEGTAGWAGEAALSFFGASITMGPHLWLIYKLLALYLLVPFYRLMLAKMPERMEKLLFAMIVAALAIRTACTYFQFELGISLYLDSWLGLFLGGYLLNKAWMRKYDIFLAAGGAFSLAFSLWIYSFRPDYLEIIANCSILEFLMASAVFVLVLRLNGICSRFSRILERLGKRSFSVLMVHLFVLSAVLPLGFIPVGWENKSIGQLVIPYIFTCVVSYLIAVIVDETIIKVLDAGAGRFLTMRRKMTDA
;
A
#
# COMPACT_ATOMS: atom_id res chain seq x y z
N ALA A 1 -12.16 13.57 -2.53
CA ALA A 1 -11.52 14.20 -1.36
C ALA A 1 -11.10 13.17 -0.31
N TYR A 2 -12.06 12.39 0.30
CA TYR A 2 -11.67 11.43 1.35
C TYR A 2 -10.73 10.32 0.84
N LEU A 3 -10.88 9.81 -0.39
CA LEU A 3 -9.96 8.82 -0.97
C LEU A 3 -8.53 9.37 -1.14
N ASP A 4 -8.39 10.68 -1.39
CA ASP A 4 -7.07 11.33 -1.38
C ASP A 4 -6.56 11.44 0.06
N GLY A 5 -7.44 11.69 1.02
CA GLY A 5 -7.11 11.64 2.45
C GLY A 5 -6.60 10.27 2.88
N VAL A 6 -7.29 9.18 2.51
CA VAL A 6 -6.82 7.80 2.79
C VAL A 6 -5.47 7.53 2.11
N ARG A 7 -5.28 8.01 0.88
CA ARG A 7 -4.02 7.84 0.14
C ARG A 7 -2.84 8.53 0.81
N VAL A 8 -3.05 9.78 1.25
CA VAL A 8 -2.03 10.53 2.00
C VAL A 8 -1.71 9.84 3.32
N LEU A 9 -2.74 9.41 4.05
CA LEU A 9 -2.57 8.70 5.32
C LEU A 9 -1.81 7.39 5.13
N ALA A 10 -2.14 6.60 4.10
CA ALA A 10 -1.44 5.36 3.78
C ALA A 10 0.05 5.62 3.48
N ALA A 11 0.38 6.67 2.72
CA ALA A 11 1.77 7.05 2.44
C ALA A 11 2.53 7.47 3.71
N LEU A 12 1.87 8.22 4.62
CA LEU A 12 2.44 8.59 5.91
C LEU A 12 2.67 7.35 6.80
N PHE A 13 1.73 6.41 6.81
CA PHE A 13 1.85 5.17 7.57
C PHE A 13 2.99 4.28 7.06
N VAL A 14 3.20 4.18 5.74
CA VAL A 14 4.35 3.44 5.18
C VAL A 14 5.67 3.98 5.72
N ILE A 15 5.85 5.30 5.75
CA ILE A 15 7.06 5.91 6.31
C ILE A 15 7.15 5.61 7.81
N ALA A 16 6.02 5.71 8.53
CA ALA A 16 5.97 5.43 9.96
C ALA A 16 6.36 3.98 10.29
N VAL A 17 5.90 2.99 9.51
CA VAL A 17 6.31 1.58 9.68
C VAL A 17 7.83 1.47 9.68
N HIS A 18 8.49 1.96 8.64
CA HIS A 18 9.94 1.81 8.47
C HIS A 18 10.78 2.65 9.44
N VAL A 19 10.18 3.65 10.09
CA VAL A 19 10.83 4.41 11.18
C VAL A 19 10.64 3.74 12.54
N VAL A 20 9.45 3.15 12.79
CA VAL A 20 9.08 2.64 14.12
C VAL A 20 9.44 1.17 14.29
N GLU A 21 9.24 0.33 13.27
CA GLU A 21 9.46 -1.12 13.34
C GLU A 21 10.89 -1.49 13.78
N PRO A 22 11.97 -0.87 13.27
CA PRO A 22 13.33 -1.18 13.73
C PRO A 22 13.52 -0.94 15.21
N VAL A 23 12.81 0.03 15.81
CA VAL A 23 12.84 0.30 17.26
C VAL A 23 11.96 -0.68 18.02
N ALA A 24 10.80 -1.04 17.47
CA ALA A 24 9.86 -1.96 18.10
C ALA A 24 10.46 -3.35 18.30
N VAL A 25 11.22 -3.86 17.31
CA VAL A 25 11.83 -5.20 17.40
C VAL A 25 12.95 -5.30 18.44
N THR A 26 13.55 -4.17 18.85
CA THR A 26 14.63 -4.12 19.85
C THR A 26 14.13 -3.91 21.27
N GLN A 27 12.83 -3.71 21.47
CA GLN A 27 12.28 -3.51 22.81
C GLN A 27 12.32 -4.80 23.66
N ILE A 28 12.49 -4.61 24.98
CA ILE A 28 12.38 -5.73 25.93
C ILE A 28 10.93 -6.20 25.96
N LYS A 29 10.70 -7.44 25.56
CA LYS A 29 9.38 -8.06 25.45
C LYS A 29 8.58 -7.97 26.75
N GLY A 30 7.28 -7.68 26.62
CA GLY A 30 6.36 -7.60 27.75
C GLY A 30 6.43 -6.32 28.56
N THR A 31 7.28 -5.36 28.22
CA THR A 31 7.31 -4.04 28.89
C THR A 31 6.20 -3.12 28.36
N PRO A 32 5.73 -2.14 29.14
CA PRO A 32 4.77 -1.13 28.64
C PRO A 32 5.26 -0.41 27.38
N ARG A 33 6.57 -0.21 27.25
CA ARG A 33 7.19 0.40 26.09
C ARG A 33 7.11 -0.51 24.86
N ASP A 34 7.37 -1.80 25.01
CA ASP A 34 7.19 -2.79 23.94
C ASP A 34 5.74 -2.79 23.45
N PHE A 35 4.76 -2.92 24.32
CA PHE A 35 3.34 -2.86 23.97
C PHE A 35 2.96 -1.58 23.24
N PHE A 36 3.49 -0.44 23.66
CA PHE A 36 3.25 0.83 22.98
C PHE A 36 3.79 0.80 21.54
N PHE A 37 5.03 0.38 21.33
CA PHE A 37 5.62 0.30 20.00
C PHE A 37 4.91 -0.70 19.13
N GLN A 38 4.51 -1.86 19.65
CA GLN A 38 3.72 -2.86 18.90
C GLN A 38 2.34 -2.31 18.52
N ALA A 39 1.67 -1.58 19.39
CA ALA A 39 0.41 -0.93 19.07
C ALA A 39 0.56 0.07 17.92
N VAL A 40 1.64 0.86 17.91
CA VAL A 40 1.93 1.80 16.82
C VAL A 40 2.22 1.02 15.53
N VAL A 41 3.09 0.01 15.57
CA VAL A 41 3.43 -0.81 14.38
C VAL A 41 2.18 -1.44 13.79
N LEU A 42 1.35 -2.12 14.58
CA LEU A 42 0.10 -2.75 14.12
C LEU A 42 -0.86 -1.74 13.49
N SER A 43 -0.95 -0.53 14.08
CA SER A 43 -1.80 0.53 13.54
C SER A 43 -1.33 1.03 12.17
N VAL A 44 -0.02 1.24 12.00
CA VAL A 44 0.53 1.81 10.76
C VAL A 44 0.76 0.76 9.67
N LEU A 45 0.91 -0.54 10.00
CA LEU A 45 0.97 -1.64 9.04
C LEU A 45 -0.28 -1.74 8.16
N THR A 46 -1.43 -1.25 8.63
CA THR A 46 -2.66 -1.12 7.83
C THR A 46 -2.45 -0.35 6.52
N CYS A 47 -1.34 0.37 6.36
CA CYS A 47 -1.00 1.11 5.14
C CYS A 47 -1.05 0.24 3.88
N ASN A 48 -0.57 -1.00 3.95
CA ASN A 48 -0.57 -1.92 2.83
C ASN A 48 -2.00 -2.20 2.35
N LEU A 49 -2.89 -2.54 3.27
CA LEU A 49 -4.29 -2.81 2.98
C LEU A 49 -5.02 -1.57 2.47
N LEU A 50 -4.71 -0.40 3.03
CA LEU A 50 -5.29 0.86 2.56
C LEU A 50 -4.98 1.14 1.09
N PHE A 51 -3.78 0.80 0.58
CA PHE A 51 -3.48 0.93 -0.86
C PHE A 51 -4.34 0.01 -1.72
N PHE A 52 -4.61 -1.23 -1.28
CA PHE A 52 -5.54 -2.12 -1.98
C PHE A 52 -6.98 -1.59 -1.90
N PHE A 53 -7.43 -1.13 -0.75
CA PHE A 53 -8.76 -0.56 -0.57
C PHE A 53 -8.99 0.67 -1.46
N ILE A 54 -8.06 1.60 -1.48
CA ILE A 54 -8.12 2.79 -2.35
C ILE A 54 -8.15 2.39 -3.82
N SER A 55 -7.31 1.44 -4.20
CA SER A 55 -7.23 0.95 -5.57
C SER A 55 -8.54 0.30 -5.99
N GLY A 56 -9.13 -0.54 -5.14
CA GLY A 56 -10.46 -1.14 -5.38
C GLY A 56 -11.57 -0.09 -5.48
N ALA A 57 -11.63 0.82 -4.51
CA ALA A 57 -12.63 1.89 -4.48
C ALA A 57 -12.56 2.82 -5.70
N LEU A 58 -11.36 3.06 -6.25
CA LEU A 58 -11.16 3.96 -7.38
C LEU A 58 -11.29 3.26 -8.74
N LEU A 59 -10.88 2.01 -8.86
CA LEU A 59 -10.72 1.36 -10.15
C LEU A 59 -11.87 0.43 -10.53
N LEU A 60 -12.55 -0.16 -9.56
CA LEU A 60 -13.61 -1.13 -9.82
C LEU A 60 -14.99 -0.52 -10.18
N PRO A 61 -15.34 0.72 -9.78
CA PRO A 61 -16.58 1.33 -10.27
C PRO A 61 -16.59 1.38 -11.80
N TYR A 62 -17.77 1.05 -12.39
CA TYR A 62 -17.95 1.10 -13.83
C TYR A 62 -17.62 2.47 -14.40
N ARG A 63 -16.95 2.49 -15.52
CA ARG A 63 -16.59 3.71 -16.28
C ARG A 63 -16.68 3.41 -17.76
N GLU A 64 -17.20 4.36 -18.50
CA GLU A 64 -17.20 4.34 -19.96
C GLU A 64 -15.79 4.69 -20.47
N GLU A 65 -14.94 3.69 -20.57
CA GLU A 65 -13.63 3.80 -21.20
C GLU A 65 -13.31 2.50 -21.96
N THR A 66 -12.63 2.62 -23.09
CA THR A 66 -12.18 1.43 -23.84
C THR A 66 -11.06 0.70 -23.07
N ILE A 67 -10.92 -0.60 -23.32
CA ILE A 67 -9.88 -1.43 -22.73
C ILE A 67 -8.49 -0.84 -23.03
N GLY A 68 -8.26 -0.38 -24.27
CA GLY A 68 -7.00 0.28 -24.63
C GLY A 68 -6.73 1.58 -23.87
N GLN A 69 -7.77 2.42 -23.67
CA GLN A 69 -7.65 3.63 -22.84
C GLN A 69 -7.35 3.31 -21.38
N TYR A 70 -7.96 2.27 -20.84
CA TYR A 70 -7.71 1.82 -19.48
C TYR A 70 -6.24 1.41 -19.29
N TYR A 71 -5.73 0.46 -20.10
CA TYR A 71 -4.35 -0.03 -19.96
C TYR A 71 -3.32 1.06 -20.26
N ARG A 72 -3.56 1.91 -21.26
CA ARG A 72 -2.69 3.07 -21.51
C ARG A 72 -2.51 3.94 -20.26
N LYS A 73 -3.61 4.26 -19.57
CA LYS A 73 -3.55 5.05 -18.34
C LYS A 73 -2.73 4.34 -17.24
N ARG A 74 -2.78 3.00 -17.17
CA ARG A 74 -1.99 2.24 -16.17
C ARG A 74 -0.53 2.20 -16.54
N VAL A 75 -0.20 1.93 -17.79
CA VAL A 75 1.19 1.96 -18.27
C VAL A 75 1.83 3.30 -17.95
N VAL A 76 1.21 4.39 -18.36
CA VAL A 76 1.78 5.74 -18.16
C VAL A 76 1.88 6.13 -16.69
N LYS A 77 0.85 5.83 -15.88
CA LYS A 77 0.79 6.32 -14.50
C LYS A 77 1.44 5.41 -13.46
N ILE A 78 1.69 4.14 -13.80
CA ILE A 78 2.22 3.16 -12.85
C ILE A 78 3.45 2.46 -13.42
N VAL A 79 3.33 1.83 -14.62
CA VAL A 79 4.42 0.99 -15.15
C VAL A 79 5.65 1.82 -15.50
N LEU A 80 5.47 2.94 -16.21
CA LEU A 80 6.60 3.80 -16.57
C LEU A 80 7.29 4.43 -15.34
N PRO A 81 6.59 5.05 -14.38
CA PRO A 81 7.21 5.50 -13.16
C PRO A 81 7.89 4.37 -12.38
N PHE A 82 7.25 3.21 -12.27
CA PHE A 82 7.82 2.04 -11.62
C PHE A 82 9.12 1.60 -12.29
N ALA A 83 9.18 1.55 -13.62
CA ALA A 83 10.41 1.23 -14.35
C ALA A 83 11.54 2.24 -14.07
N VAL A 84 11.23 3.55 -14.04
CA VAL A 84 12.20 4.60 -13.71
C VAL A 84 12.80 4.38 -12.32
N TYR A 85 11.96 4.17 -11.31
CA TYR A 85 12.43 3.93 -9.95
C TYR A 85 13.18 2.61 -9.82
N SER A 86 12.73 1.56 -10.50
CA SER A 86 13.44 0.26 -10.53
C SER A 86 14.84 0.40 -11.11
N LEU A 87 15.00 1.12 -12.22
CA LEU A 87 16.32 1.40 -12.82
C LEU A 87 17.19 2.25 -11.89
N PHE A 88 16.61 3.20 -11.16
CA PHE A 88 17.34 3.98 -10.16
C PHE A 88 17.88 3.08 -9.04
N TYR A 89 17.06 2.21 -8.46
CA TYR A 89 17.51 1.28 -7.41
C TYR A 89 18.55 0.29 -7.91
N LEU A 90 18.38 -0.24 -9.14
CA LEU A 90 19.35 -1.12 -9.74
C LEU A 90 20.72 -0.42 -9.90
N LYS A 91 20.71 0.81 -10.40
CA LYS A 91 21.95 1.60 -10.53
C LYS A 91 22.61 1.85 -9.17
N LEU A 92 21.82 2.11 -8.14
CA LEU A 92 22.31 2.29 -6.77
C LEU A 92 22.96 1.00 -6.25
N LEU A 93 22.32 -0.14 -6.45
CA LEU A 93 22.83 -1.46 -6.06
C LEU A 93 24.16 -1.80 -6.76
N CYS A 94 24.25 -1.53 -8.06
CA CYS A 94 25.50 -1.71 -8.81
C CYS A 94 26.64 -0.79 -8.31
N ALA A 95 26.30 0.43 -7.88
CA ALA A 95 27.26 1.39 -7.37
C ALA A 95 27.81 1.01 -5.98
N THR A 96 27.04 0.27 -5.17
CA THR A 96 27.49 -0.24 -3.86
C THR A 96 28.31 -1.54 -3.94
N GLY A 97 28.48 -2.10 -5.15
CA GLY A 97 29.22 -3.35 -5.36
C GLY A 97 28.45 -4.61 -5.01
N GLU A 98 27.19 -4.49 -4.64
CA GLU A 98 26.30 -5.61 -4.32
C GLU A 98 25.66 -6.23 -5.59
N GLY A 99 25.81 -5.56 -6.75
CA GLY A 99 25.31 -6.02 -8.05
C GLY A 99 26.35 -6.88 -8.79
N THR A 100 25.92 -7.97 -9.41
CA THR A 100 26.78 -8.84 -10.21
C THR A 100 27.04 -8.26 -11.60
N ALA A 101 28.02 -8.81 -12.33
CA ALA A 101 28.44 -8.36 -13.67
C ALA A 101 27.32 -8.40 -14.75
N GLY A 102 26.16 -8.97 -14.44
CA GLY A 102 25.01 -9.11 -15.33
C GLY A 102 23.89 -8.09 -15.11
N TRP A 103 24.20 -6.83 -14.80
CA TRP A 103 23.21 -5.80 -14.42
C TRP A 103 21.95 -5.73 -15.31
N ALA A 104 22.07 -5.99 -16.61
CA ALA A 104 20.91 -5.97 -17.51
C ALA A 104 19.97 -7.16 -17.29
N GLY A 105 20.53 -8.34 -16.99
CA GLY A 105 19.74 -9.53 -16.61
C GLY A 105 19.09 -9.35 -15.24
N GLU A 106 19.82 -8.83 -14.28
CA GLU A 106 19.29 -8.51 -12.94
C GLU A 106 18.20 -7.42 -13.00
N ALA A 107 18.37 -6.40 -13.85
CA ALA A 107 17.35 -5.39 -14.10
C ALA A 107 16.06 -6.03 -14.62
N ALA A 108 16.16 -6.91 -15.61
CA ALA A 108 15.01 -7.60 -16.17
C ALA A 108 14.35 -8.51 -15.13
N LEU A 109 15.11 -9.33 -14.41
CA LEU A 109 14.60 -10.22 -13.38
C LEU A 109 13.97 -9.44 -12.21
N SER A 110 14.58 -8.35 -11.80
CA SER A 110 14.05 -7.47 -10.77
C SER A 110 12.77 -6.77 -11.20
N PHE A 111 12.72 -6.30 -12.46
CA PHE A 111 11.52 -5.70 -13.04
C PHE A 111 10.35 -6.69 -13.09
N PHE A 112 10.62 -7.98 -13.29
CA PHE A 112 9.59 -9.03 -13.25
C PHE A 112 9.35 -9.60 -11.84
N GLY A 113 9.95 -9.03 -10.80
CA GLY A 113 9.73 -9.43 -9.40
C GLY A 113 10.48 -10.68 -8.96
N ALA A 114 11.43 -11.16 -9.78
CA ALA A 114 12.20 -12.36 -9.46
C ALA A 114 13.34 -12.12 -8.45
N SER A 115 13.75 -10.87 -8.24
CA SER A 115 14.80 -10.49 -7.29
C SER A 115 14.26 -9.48 -6.26
N ILE A 116 14.26 -9.88 -4.99
CA ILE A 116 13.83 -9.04 -3.84
C ILE A 116 14.91 -7.98 -3.48
N THR A 117 16.10 -8.08 -4.08
CA THR A 117 17.26 -7.24 -3.76
C THR A 117 17.07 -5.74 -4.06
N MET A 118 16.13 -5.39 -4.94
CA MET A 118 15.89 -3.99 -5.36
C MET A 118 15.15 -3.12 -4.36
N GLY A 119 14.52 -3.70 -3.36
CA GLY A 119 13.81 -2.96 -2.32
C GLY A 119 12.62 -3.77 -1.78
N PRO A 120 12.61 -4.04 -0.49
CA PRO A 120 11.60 -4.89 0.15
C PRO A 120 10.17 -4.33 0.05
N HIS A 121 10.00 -3.03 -0.26
CA HIS A 121 8.70 -2.37 -0.41
C HIS A 121 8.09 -2.50 -1.81
N LEU A 122 8.85 -2.92 -2.83
CA LEU A 122 8.37 -2.98 -4.23
C LEU A 122 7.37 -4.10 -4.48
N TRP A 123 7.31 -5.12 -3.63
CA TRP A 123 6.37 -6.24 -3.73
C TRP A 123 4.91 -5.78 -3.86
N LEU A 124 4.55 -4.68 -3.19
CA LEU A 124 3.20 -4.10 -3.22
C LEU A 124 2.79 -3.72 -4.64
N ILE A 125 3.71 -3.13 -5.41
CA ILE A 125 3.44 -2.67 -6.77
C ILE A 125 3.20 -3.86 -7.71
N TYR A 126 3.96 -4.94 -7.58
CA TYR A 126 3.73 -6.15 -8.38
C TYR A 126 2.34 -6.74 -8.13
N LYS A 127 1.92 -6.82 -6.86
CA LYS A 127 0.56 -7.28 -6.50
C LYS A 127 -0.52 -6.37 -7.07
N LEU A 128 -0.35 -5.06 -6.98
CA LEU A 128 -1.29 -4.09 -7.56
C LEU A 128 -1.34 -4.18 -9.08
N LEU A 129 -0.20 -4.31 -9.77
CA LEU A 129 -0.14 -4.46 -11.22
C LEU A 129 -0.89 -5.70 -11.70
N ALA A 130 -0.68 -6.85 -11.02
CA ALA A 130 -1.41 -8.08 -11.33
C ALA A 130 -2.93 -7.89 -11.23
N LEU A 131 -3.41 -7.22 -10.17
CA LEU A 131 -4.83 -6.92 -10.00
C LEU A 131 -5.34 -5.93 -11.06
N TYR A 132 -4.53 -4.95 -11.45
CA TYR A 132 -4.92 -3.95 -12.45
C TYR A 132 -5.10 -4.55 -13.84
N LEU A 133 -4.42 -5.64 -14.18
CA LEU A 133 -4.66 -6.38 -15.43
C LEU A 133 -6.08 -6.94 -15.49
N LEU A 134 -6.67 -7.28 -14.35
CA LEU A 134 -7.99 -7.90 -14.29
C LEU A 134 -9.14 -6.91 -14.07
N VAL A 135 -8.87 -5.63 -13.81
CA VAL A 135 -9.90 -4.61 -13.53
C VAL A 135 -10.99 -4.52 -14.61
N PRO A 136 -10.70 -4.51 -15.92
CA PRO A 136 -11.78 -4.43 -16.92
C PRO A 136 -12.80 -5.57 -16.80
N PHE A 137 -12.35 -6.77 -16.48
CA PHE A 137 -13.22 -7.93 -16.27
C PHE A 137 -14.04 -7.82 -14.98
N TYR A 138 -13.39 -7.43 -13.89
CA TYR A 138 -14.09 -7.20 -12.62
C TYR A 138 -15.12 -6.07 -12.71
N ARG A 139 -14.87 -5.01 -13.47
CA ARG A 139 -15.84 -3.93 -13.69
C ARG A 139 -17.11 -4.45 -14.34
N LEU A 140 -16.98 -5.28 -15.39
CA LEU A 140 -18.14 -5.86 -16.07
C LEU A 140 -18.93 -6.78 -15.15
N MET A 141 -18.26 -7.59 -14.36
CA MET A 141 -18.89 -8.47 -13.37
C MET A 141 -19.63 -7.66 -12.29
N LEU A 142 -18.97 -6.69 -11.70
CA LEU A 142 -19.50 -5.89 -10.60
C LEU A 142 -20.61 -4.91 -11.03
N ALA A 143 -20.56 -4.40 -12.27
CA ALA A 143 -21.54 -3.46 -12.80
C ALA A 143 -22.99 -4.03 -12.82
N LYS A 144 -23.11 -5.34 -13.01
CA LYS A 144 -24.40 -6.05 -13.03
C LYS A 144 -24.73 -6.80 -11.76
N MET A 145 -23.87 -6.68 -10.74
CA MET A 145 -24.03 -7.41 -9.48
C MET A 145 -25.10 -6.73 -8.60
N PRO A 146 -26.18 -7.44 -8.23
CA PRO A 146 -27.18 -6.89 -7.30
C PRO A 146 -26.61 -6.76 -5.89
N GLU A 147 -27.13 -5.83 -5.11
CA GLU A 147 -26.65 -5.54 -3.74
C GLU A 147 -26.58 -6.79 -2.84
N ARG A 148 -27.55 -7.72 -3.02
CA ARG A 148 -27.53 -8.99 -2.27
C ARG A 148 -26.25 -9.80 -2.54
N MET A 149 -25.80 -9.84 -3.79
CA MET A 149 -24.58 -10.54 -4.16
C MET A 149 -23.31 -9.78 -3.73
N GLU A 150 -23.34 -8.43 -3.72
CA GLU A 150 -22.26 -7.63 -3.15
C GLU A 150 -22.08 -7.93 -1.65
N LYS A 151 -23.19 -8.03 -0.91
CA LYS A 151 -23.17 -8.40 0.53
C LYS A 151 -22.64 -9.82 0.74
N LEU A 152 -23.06 -10.77 -0.10
CA LEU A 152 -22.54 -12.14 -0.06
C LEU A 152 -21.05 -12.17 -0.33
N LEU A 153 -20.57 -11.47 -1.37
CA LEU A 153 -19.16 -11.38 -1.69
C LEU A 153 -18.34 -10.79 -0.54
N PHE A 154 -18.86 -9.74 0.12
CA PHE A 154 -18.20 -9.17 1.30
C PHE A 154 -18.14 -10.17 2.46
N ALA A 155 -19.23 -10.90 2.72
CA ALA A 155 -19.26 -11.94 3.75
C ALA A 155 -18.27 -13.07 3.44
N MET A 156 -18.14 -13.48 2.16
CA MET A 156 -17.17 -14.48 1.73
C MET A 156 -15.73 -14.01 1.92
N ILE A 157 -15.41 -12.73 1.64
CA ILE A 157 -14.09 -12.16 1.89
C ILE A 157 -13.77 -12.20 3.38
N VAL A 158 -14.70 -11.75 4.23
CA VAL A 158 -14.50 -11.75 5.69
C VAL A 158 -14.32 -13.17 6.20
N ALA A 159 -15.13 -14.13 5.74
CA ALA A 159 -15.03 -15.53 6.12
C ALA A 159 -13.69 -16.15 5.68
N ALA A 160 -13.26 -15.89 4.43
CA ALA A 160 -11.99 -16.41 3.91
C ALA A 160 -10.79 -15.87 4.71
N LEU A 161 -10.78 -14.57 5.02
CA LEU A 161 -9.73 -13.96 5.86
C LEU A 161 -9.75 -14.52 7.29
N ALA A 162 -10.94 -14.75 7.88
CA ALA A 162 -11.07 -15.33 9.20
C ALA A 162 -10.56 -16.78 9.24
N ILE A 163 -10.94 -17.60 8.25
CA ILE A 163 -10.48 -18.98 8.09
C ILE A 163 -8.95 -19.01 7.93
N ARG A 164 -8.41 -18.18 7.01
CA ARG A 164 -6.96 -18.08 6.84
C ARG A 164 -6.26 -17.73 8.15
N THR A 165 -6.73 -16.71 8.86
CA THR A 165 -6.15 -16.27 10.13
C THR A 165 -6.16 -17.40 11.16
N ALA A 166 -7.28 -18.13 11.27
CA ALA A 166 -7.39 -19.29 12.16
C ALA A 166 -6.44 -20.41 11.74
N CYS A 167 -6.40 -20.75 10.45
CA CYS A 167 -5.50 -21.78 9.92
C CYS A 167 -4.04 -21.45 10.21
N THR A 168 -3.63 -20.19 10.00
CA THR A 168 -2.27 -19.75 10.32
C THR A 168 -2.00 -19.79 11.81
N TYR A 169 -2.98 -19.41 12.65
CA TYR A 169 -2.85 -19.48 14.10
C TYR A 169 -2.66 -20.91 14.61
N PHE A 170 -3.41 -21.85 14.07
CA PHE A 170 -3.33 -23.27 14.45
C PHE A 170 -2.27 -24.06 13.65
N GLN A 171 -1.48 -23.38 12.79
CA GLN A 171 -0.48 -24.01 11.91
C GLN A 171 -1.07 -25.14 11.05
N PHE A 172 -2.28 -24.94 10.56
CA PHE A 172 -3.02 -25.86 9.72
C PHE A 172 -3.06 -25.36 8.29
N GLU A 173 -2.70 -26.18 7.32
CA GLU A 173 -2.83 -25.86 5.90
C GLU A 173 -4.17 -26.32 5.36
N LEU A 174 -4.95 -25.37 4.86
CA LEU A 174 -6.20 -25.67 4.17
C LEU A 174 -5.88 -26.02 2.71
N GLY A 175 -6.27 -27.23 2.27
CA GLY A 175 -6.07 -27.69 0.87
C GLY A 175 -6.89 -26.94 -0.17
N ILE A 176 -7.67 -25.93 0.23
CA ILE A 176 -8.52 -25.11 -0.64
C ILE A 176 -8.15 -23.63 -0.45
N SER A 177 -7.79 -22.96 -1.55
CA SER A 177 -7.65 -21.51 -1.56
C SER A 177 -8.80 -20.88 -2.34
N LEU A 178 -9.54 -19.98 -1.70
CA LEU A 178 -10.59 -19.21 -2.35
C LEU A 178 -10.06 -17.95 -3.04
N TYR A 179 -8.75 -17.66 -2.92
CA TYR A 179 -8.10 -16.43 -3.37
C TYR A 179 -8.69 -15.12 -2.79
N LEU A 180 -9.83 -15.20 -2.08
CA LEU A 180 -10.46 -14.08 -1.38
C LEU A 180 -9.78 -13.77 -0.05
N ASP A 181 -8.97 -14.66 0.45
CA ASP A 181 -8.11 -14.55 1.64
C ASP A 181 -6.78 -13.84 1.35
N SER A 182 -6.68 -13.19 0.21
CA SER A 182 -5.46 -12.58 -0.31
C SER A 182 -5.70 -11.14 -0.80
N TRP A 183 -4.73 -10.58 -1.49
CA TRP A 183 -4.75 -9.22 -2.06
C TRP A 183 -5.97 -8.96 -2.94
N LEU A 184 -6.52 -9.98 -3.62
CA LEU A 184 -7.75 -9.86 -4.39
C LEU A 184 -8.94 -9.54 -3.48
N GLY A 185 -9.10 -10.27 -2.38
CA GLY A 185 -10.17 -10.00 -1.40
C GLY A 185 -10.06 -8.60 -0.81
N LEU A 186 -8.83 -8.14 -0.50
CA LEU A 186 -8.60 -6.77 -0.03
C LEU A 186 -8.99 -5.72 -1.07
N PHE A 187 -8.61 -5.94 -2.33
CA PHE A 187 -8.93 -5.05 -3.45
C PHE A 187 -10.45 -4.95 -3.69
N LEU A 188 -11.15 -6.09 -3.72
CA LEU A 188 -12.61 -6.15 -3.81
C LEU A 188 -13.26 -5.56 -2.54
N GLY A 189 -12.70 -5.84 -1.37
CA GLY A 189 -13.12 -5.30 -0.09
C GLY A 189 -13.16 -3.78 -0.08
N GLY A 190 -12.13 -3.12 -0.61
CA GLY A 190 -12.08 -1.67 -0.73
C GLY A 190 -13.20 -1.08 -1.59
N TYR A 191 -13.58 -1.74 -2.68
CA TYR A 191 -14.75 -1.37 -3.48
C TYR A 191 -16.05 -1.52 -2.68
N LEU A 192 -16.22 -2.62 -1.97
CA LEU A 192 -17.42 -2.91 -1.19
C LEU A 192 -17.55 -1.99 0.03
N LEU A 193 -16.44 -1.71 0.71
CA LEU A 193 -16.39 -0.73 1.81
C LEU A 193 -16.83 0.67 1.36
N ASN A 194 -16.69 1.00 0.09
CA ASN A 194 -17.10 2.29 -0.46
C ASN A 194 -18.57 2.37 -0.87
N LYS A 195 -19.31 1.28 -0.80
CA LYS A 195 -20.74 1.22 -1.17
C LYS A 195 -21.64 1.92 -0.17
N ALA A 196 -22.74 2.51 -0.66
CA ALA A 196 -23.71 3.22 0.19
C ALA A 196 -24.33 2.32 1.25
N TRP A 197 -24.66 1.07 0.89
CA TRP A 197 -25.25 0.10 1.82
C TRP A 197 -24.31 -0.27 2.98
N MET A 198 -22.98 -0.10 2.82
CA MET A 198 -22.00 -0.37 3.87
C MET A 198 -22.05 0.67 5.00
N ARG A 199 -22.53 1.90 4.73
CA ARG A 199 -22.52 3.02 5.71
C ARG A 199 -23.20 2.70 7.04
N LYS A 200 -24.23 1.86 7.03
CA LYS A 200 -24.90 1.42 8.27
C LYS A 200 -24.02 0.57 9.19
N TYR A 201 -22.93 -0.01 8.66
CA TYR A 201 -21.99 -0.83 9.40
C TYR A 201 -20.73 -0.08 9.85
N ASP A 202 -20.62 1.21 9.57
CA ASP A 202 -19.42 2.01 9.87
C ASP A 202 -19.00 1.93 11.35
N ILE A 203 -19.96 1.98 12.27
CA ILE A 203 -19.68 1.89 13.72
C ILE A 203 -19.15 0.48 14.07
N PHE A 204 -19.74 -0.56 13.50
CA PHE A 204 -19.27 -1.93 13.73
C PHE A 204 -17.88 -2.16 13.17
N LEU A 205 -17.55 -1.57 12.00
CA LEU A 205 -16.21 -1.63 11.43
C LEU A 205 -15.19 -0.87 12.30
N ALA A 206 -15.56 0.31 12.80
CA ALA A 206 -14.69 1.08 13.70
C ALA A 206 -14.45 0.35 15.02
N ALA A 207 -15.50 -0.18 15.64
CA ALA A 207 -15.41 -0.98 16.87
C ALA A 207 -14.63 -2.29 16.64
N GLY A 208 -14.87 -2.96 15.51
CA GLY A 208 -14.14 -4.16 15.10
C GLY A 208 -12.65 -3.90 14.93
N GLY A 209 -12.25 -2.75 14.35
CA GLY A 209 -10.85 -2.38 14.24
C GLY A 209 -10.20 -2.10 15.59
N ALA A 210 -10.88 -1.39 16.48
CA ALA A 210 -10.39 -1.15 17.85
C ALA A 210 -10.26 -2.48 18.64
N PHE A 211 -11.27 -3.35 18.54
CA PHE A 211 -11.21 -4.69 19.11
C PHE A 211 -10.05 -5.50 18.54
N SER A 212 -9.85 -5.46 17.21
CA SER A 212 -8.76 -6.19 16.55
C SER A 212 -7.39 -5.74 17.02
N LEU A 213 -7.17 -4.44 17.22
CA LEU A 213 -5.92 -3.92 17.78
C LEU A 213 -5.69 -4.44 19.21
N ALA A 214 -6.71 -4.31 20.07
CA ALA A 214 -6.63 -4.79 21.45
C ALA A 214 -6.41 -6.31 21.52
N PHE A 215 -7.11 -7.07 20.69
CA PHE A 215 -7.00 -8.53 20.61
C PHE A 215 -5.63 -8.97 20.04
N SER A 216 -5.09 -8.24 19.06
CA SER A 216 -3.74 -8.49 18.54
C SER A 216 -2.67 -8.27 19.60
N LEU A 217 -2.78 -7.21 20.40
CA LEU A 217 -1.87 -6.96 21.52
C LEU A 217 -2.03 -7.99 22.64
N TRP A 218 -3.24 -8.47 22.88
CA TRP A 218 -3.50 -9.56 23.81
C TRP A 218 -2.85 -10.86 23.34
N ILE A 219 -3.00 -11.24 22.06
CA ILE A 219 -2.29 -12.40 21.48
C ILE A 219 -0.78 -12.22 21.62
N TYR A 220 -0.27 -11.04 21.26
CA TYR A 220 1.16 -10.72 21.36
C TYR A 220 1.72 -10.93 22.77
N SER A 221 0.94 -10.66 23.81
CA SER A 221 1.38 -10.86 25.21
C SER A 221 1.72 -12.32 25.56
N PHE A 222 1.12 -13.28 24.88
CA PHE A 222 1.36 -14.74 25.07
C PHE A 222 2.23 -15.35 23.97
N ARG A 223 2.16 -14.80 22.77
CA ARG A 223 2.81 -15.34 21.58
C ARG A 223 3.39 -14.19 20.74
N PRO A 224 4.56 -13.64 21.13
CA PRO A 224 5.19 -12.54 20.40
C PRO A 224 5.49 -12.87 18.92
N ASP A 225 5.74 -14.15 18.59
CA ASP A 225 6.03 -14.63 17.24
C ASP A 225 4.84 -14.47 16.27
N TYR A 226 3.63 -14.25 16.80
CA TYR A 226 2.41 -14.12 16.01
C TYR A 226 2.21 -12.75 15.34
N LEU A 227 3.10 -11.80 15.58
CA LEU A 227 2.99 -10.49 14.96
C LEU A 227 3.05 -10.57 13.43
N GLU A 228 3.91 -11.44 12.88
CA GLU A 228 3.99 -11.69 11.44
C GLU A 228 2.70 -12.30 10.88
N ILE A 229 2.01 -13.12 11.66
CA ILE A 229 0.74 -13.74 11.27
C ILE A 229 -0.37 -12.70 11.19
N ILE A 230 -0.39 -11.78 12.16
CA ILE A 230 -1.39 -10.71 12.23
C ILE A 230 -1.20 -9.73 11.06
N ALA A 231 0.05 -9.48 10.65
CA ALA A 231 0.41 -8.48 9.66
C ALA A 231 0.25 -8.95 8.18
N ASN A 232 -0.14 -10.20 7.92
CA ASN A 232 -0.16 -10.79 6.57
C ASN A 232 -1.57 -11.14 6.09
N CYS A 233 -2.37 -10.15 5.67
CA CYS A 233 -3.74 -10.35 5.18
C CYS A 233 -4.64 -11.08 6.19
N SER A 234 -4.49 -10.81 7.48
CA SER A 234 -5.35 -11.38 8.51
C SER A 234 -6.69 -10.65 8.58
N ILE A 235 -7.70 -11.32 9.15
CA ILE A 235 -8.98 -10.65 9.45
C ILE A 235 -8.79 -9.50 10.44
N LEU A 236 -7.82 -9.59 11.35
CA LEU A 236 -7.54 -8.55 12.33
C LEU A 236 -6.99 -7.30 11.66
N GLU A 237 -6.01 -7.45 10.75
CA GLU A 237 -5.46 -6.34 9.98
C GLU A 237 -6.53 -5.75 9.03
N PHE A 238 -7.36 -6.59 8.40
CA PHE A 238 -8.48 -6.14 7.57
C PHE A 238 -9.46 -5.26 8.34
N LEU A 239 -9.84 -5.64 9.57
CA LEU A 239 -10.75 -4.86 10.41
C LEU A 239 -10.11 -3.55 10.86
N MET A 240 -8.82 -3.56 11.25
CA MET A 240 -8.07 -2.34 11.57
C MET A 240 -8.01 -1.37 10.38
N ALA A 241 -7.64 -1.87 9.20
CA ALA A 241 -7.60 -1.07 7.97
C ALA A 241 -9.00 -0.55 7.58
N SER A 242 -10.04 -1.37 7.73
CA SER A 242 -11.44 -0.98 7.48
C SER A 242 -11.89 0.13 8.42
N ALA A 243 -11.51 0.07 9.70
CA ALA A 243 -11.79 1.12 10.67
C ALA A 243 -11.13 2.45 10.25
N VAL A 244 -9.86 2.43 9.87
CA VAL A 244 -9.14 3.62 9.38
C VAL A 244 -9.82 4.19 8.12
N PHE A 245 -10.15 3.32 7.15
CA PHE A 245 -10.81 3.72 5.91
C PHE A 245 -12.15 4.40 6.17
N VAL A 246 -13.00 3.80 7.02
CA VAL A 246 -14.32 4.32 7.37
C VAL A 246 -14.21 5.60 8.18
N LEU A 247 -13.25 5.71 9.11
CA LEU A 247 -13.00 6.92 9.89
C LEU A 247 -12.68 8.11 8.97
N VAL A 248 -11.74 7.95 8.03
CA VAL A 248 -11.40 9.01 7.06
C VAL A 248 -12.60 9.34 6.17
N LEU A 249 -13.41 8.34 5.78
CA LEU A 249 -14.63 8.57 5.02
C LEU A 249 -15.65 9.41 5.83
N ARG A 250 -15.83 9.15 7.12
CA ARG A 250 -16.66 9.95 8.02
C ARG A 250 -16.14 11.38 8.16
N LEU A 251 -14.85 11.57 8.07
CA LEU A 251 -14.20 12.89 8.06
C LEU A 251 -14.22 13.56 6.67
N ASN A 252 -15.07 13.09 5.72
CA ASN A 252 -15.11 13.66 4.36
C ASN A 252 -15.39 15.17 4.33
N GLY A 253 -16.13 15.71 5.29
CA GLY A 253 -16.33 17.17 5.43
C GLY A 253 -15.00 17.92 5.63
N ILE A 254 -14.13 17.41 6.50
CA ILE A 254 -12.79 17.93 6.75
C ILE A 254 -11.91 17.73 5.49
N CYS A 255 -11.92 16.51 4.93
CA CYS A 255 -11.19 16.22 3.70
C CYS A 255 -11.58 17.12 2.54
N SER A 256 -12.85 17.46 2.42
CA SER A 256 -13.37 18.39 1.38
C SER A 256 -12.85 19.80 1.59
N ARG A 257 -12.73 20.26 2.83
CA ARG A 257 -12.17 21.58 3.15
C ARG A 257 -10.70 21.70 2.71
N PHE A 258 -9.94 20.60 2.83
CA PHE A 258 -8.53 20.53 2.43
C PHE A 258 -8.32 19.80 1.09
N SER A 259 -9.34 19.66 0.26
CA SER A 259 -9.33 18.82 -0.95
C SER A 259 -8.17 19.12 -1.89
N ARG A 260 -7.84 20.40 -2.12
CA ARG A 260 -6.72 20.82 -3.00
C ARG A 260 -5.37 20.34 -2.48
N ILE A 261 -5.16 20.40 -1.17
CA ILE A 261 -3.92 19.94 -0.52
C ILE A 261 -3.85 18.41 -0.59
N LEU A 262 -4.91 17.72 -0.17
CA LEU A 262 -4.98 16.26 -0.19
C LEU A 262 -4.83 15.69 -1.61
N GLU A 263 -5.40 16.33 -2.62
CA GLU A 263 -5.23 15.93 -4.01
C GLU A 263 -3.78 16.09 -4.48
N ARG A 264 -3.12 17.21 -4.15
CA ARG A 264 -1.70 17.45 -4.50
C ARG A 264 -0.79 16.42 -3.84
N LEU A 265 -0.96 16.18 -2.54
CA LEU A 265 -0.19 15.20 -1.78
C LEU A 265 -0.49 13.76 -2.27
N GLY A 266 -1.77 13.44 -2.45
CA GLY A 266 -2.21 12.11 -2.88
C GLY A 266 -1.73 11.73 -4.29
N LYS A 267 -1.60 12.69 -5.21
CA LYS A 267 -1.02 12.46 -6.54
C LYS A 267 0.43 12.00 -6.48
N ARG A 268 1.18 12.41 -5.46
CA ARG A 268 2.60 12.07 -5.25
C ARG A 268 2.83 10.82 -4.40
N SER A 269 1.75 10.25 -3.83
CA SER A 269 1.87 9.11 -2.90
C SER A 269 2.60 7.91 -3.50
N PHE A 270 2.45 7.65 -4.81
CA PHE A 270 3.18 6.58 -5.50
C PHE A 270 4.69 6.85 -5.51
N SER A 271 5.11 8.05 -5.91
CA SER A 271 6.51 8.42 -5.95
C SER A 271 7.13 8.51 -4.54
N VAL A 272 6.36 8.99 -3.55
CA VAL A 272 6.77 8.93 -2.13
C VAL A 272 7.00 7.49 -1.69
N LEU A 273 6.07 6.56 -2.04
CA LEU A 273 6.23 5.14 -1.76
C LEU A 273 7.51 4.57 -2.39
N MET A 274 7.90 5.05 -3.58
CA MET A 274 9.11 4.58 -4.26
C MET A 274 10.40 5.08 -3.62
N VAL A 275 10.45 6.31 -3.09
CA VAL A 275 11.71 6.94 -2.66
C VAL A 275 11.95 6.92 -1.14
N HIS A 276 10.95 6.67 -0.31
CA HIS A 276 11.08 6.83 1.15
C HIS A 276 12.18 5.95 1.77
N LEU A 277 12.36 4.71 1.30
CA LEU A 277 13.42 3.85 1.80
C LEU A 277 14.81 4.35 1.36
N PHE A 278 14.94 4.91 0.16
CA PHE A 278 16.18 5.58 -0.24
C PHE A 278 16.52 6.74 0.71
N VAL A 279 15.52 7.55 1.08
CA VAL A 279 15.73 8.64 2.04
C VAL A 279 16.13 8.10 3.40
N LEU A 280 15.46 7.05 3.88
CA LEU A 280 15.78 6.42 5.17
C LEU A 280 17.18 5.77 5.18
N SER A 281 17.56 5.06 4.13
CA SER A 281 18.78 4.27 4.10
C SER A 281 20.03 5.06 3.65
N ALA A 282 19.87 5.99 2.71
CA ALA A 282 20.99 6.69 2.11
C ALA A 282 21.15 8.14 2.59
N VAL A 283 20.03 8.83 2.85
CA VAL A 283 20.08 10.26 3.18
C VAL A 283 20.16 10.48 4.69
N LEU A 284 19.44 9.71 5.49
CA LEU A 284 19.45 9.85 6.95
C LEU A 284 20.80 9.53 7.61
N PRO A 285 21.56 8.50 7.18
CA PRO A 285 22.88 8.22 7.77
C PRO A 285 23.92 9.32 7.56
N LEU A 286 23.72 10.23 6.60
CA LEU A 286 24.66 11.31 6.29
C LEU A 286 24.80 12.38 7.39
N GLY A 287 24.27 12.16 8.59
CA GLY A 287 24.52 13.01 9.74
C GLY A 287 23.33 13.39 10.62
N PHE A 288 22.12 12.91 10.26
CA PHE A 288 20.89 13.33 10.97
C PHE A 288 20.37 12.31 12.00
N ILE A 289 20.90 11.08 12.01
CA ILE A 289 20.53 10.06 12.99
C ILE A 289 21.79 9.43 13.58
N PRO A 290 21.97 9.46 14.92
CA PRO A 290 23.02 8.69 15.58
C PRO A 290 22.81 7.18 15.32
N VAL A 291 23.90 6.46 15.08
CA VAL A 291 23.94 5.00 15.03
C VAL A 291 23.37 4.44 16.35
N GLY A 292 22.44 3.48 16.26
CA GLY A 292 21.82 2.86 17.43
C GLY A 292 20.34 3.25 17.61
N TRP A 293 19.45 2.51 16.92
CA TRP A 293 17.99 2.70 17.02
C TRP A 293 17.41 2.17 18.35
N GLU A 294 18.16 1.29 19.01
CA GLU A 294 17.73 0.39 20.07
C GLU A 294 17.17 1.09 21.32
N ASN A 295 17.64 2.31 21.62
CA ASN A 295 17.25 3.04 22.85
C ASN A 295 16.55 4.37 22.58
N LYS A 296 16.07 4.63 21.36
CA LYS A 296 15.48 5.93 21.03
C LYS A 296 14.10 6.11 21.64
N SER A 297 13.89 7.27 22.26
CA SER A 297 12.57 7.71 22.69
C SER A 297 11.69 8.07 21.50
N ILE A 298 10.37 8.04 21.67
CA ILE A 298 9.40 8.43 20.64
C ILE A 298 9.72 9.81 20.07
N GLY A 299 10.08 10.78 20.93
CA GLY A 299 10.45 12.13 20.51
C GLY A 299 11.63 12.16 19.52
N GLN A 300 12.57 11.23 19.65
CA GLN A 300 13.71 11.12 18.75
C GLN A 300 13.34 10.51 17.39
N LEU A 301 12.21 9.78 17.29
CA LEU A 301 11.70 9.24 16.03
C LEU A 301 10.91 10.27 15.23
N VAL A 302 10.40 11.31 15.85
CA VAL A 302 9.62 12.35 15.18
C VAL A 302 10.46 13.09 14.13
N ILE A 303 11.71 13.42 14.45
CA ILE A 303 12.61 14.15 13.54
C ILE A 303 12.88 13.32 12.26
N PRO A 304 13.39 12.07 12.32
CA PRO A 304 13.60 11.25 11.12
C PRO A 304 12.32 10.98 10.34
N TYR A 305 11.20 10.80 11.04
CA TYR A 305 9.90 10.64 10.39
C TYR A 305 9.50 11.86 9.57
N ILE A 306 9.48 13.05 10.16
CA ILE A 306 9.13 14.31 9.48
C ILE A 306 10.11 14.59 8.36
N PHE A 307 11.41 14.41 8.60
CA PHE A 307 12.44 14.60 7.60
C PHE A 307 12.20 13.68 6.39
N THR A 308 11.96 12.39 6.62
CA THR A 308 11.68 11.44 5.55
C THR A 308 10.42 11.81 4.78
N CYS A 309 9.34 12.21 5.46
CA CYS A 309 8.12 12.67 4.81
C CYS A 309 8.38 13.87 3.88
N VAL A 310 9.07 14.89 4.38
CA VAL A 310 9.33 16.12 3.63
C VAL A 310 10.27 15.86 2.45
N VAL A 311 11.40 15.19 2.69
CA VAL A 311 12.41 14.94 1.65
C VAL A 311 11.87 14.00 0.59
N SER A 312 11.17 12.92 0.97
CA SER A 312 10.54 12.01 0.00
C SER A 312 9.50 12.73 -0.85
N TYR A 313 8.73 13.63 -0.27
CA TYR A 313 7.76 14.43 -1.02
C TYR A 313 8.45 15.40 -2.00
N LEU A 314 9.52 16.08 -1.58
CA LEU A 314 10.28 16.97 -2.45
C LEU A 314 10.92 16.22 -3.63
N ILE A 315 11.53 15.06 -3.38
CA ILE A 315 12.08 14.20 -4.44
C ILE A 315 10.96 13.73 -5.37
N ALA A 316 9.81 13.31 -4.83
CA ALA A 316 8.66 12.91 -5.61
C ALA A 316 8.17 14.04 -6.54
N VAL A 317 8.10 15.28 -6.05
CA VAL A 317 7.74 16.44 -6.86
C VAL A 317 8.74 16.64 -7.99
N ILE A 318 10.03 16.62 -7.71
CA ILE A 318 11.08 16.80 -8.72
C ILE A 318 10.98 15.72 -9.81
N VAL A 319 10.94 14.44 -9.41
CA VAL A 319 10.90 13.32 -10.37
C VAL A 319 9.62 13.35 -11.21
N ASP A 320 8.47 13.61 -10.59
CA ASP A 320 7.19 13.63 -11.30
C ASP A 320 7.09 14.80 -12.29
N GLU A 321 7.57 16.00 -11.92
CA GLU A 321 7.49 17.18 -12.79
C GLU A 321 8.58 17.21 -13.87
N THR A 322 9.64 16.45 -13.71
CA THR A 322 10.73 16.35 -14.70
C THR A 322 10.61 15.06 -15.52
N ILE A 323 11.05 13.94 -14.96
CA ILE A 323 11.21 12.67 -15.69
C ILE A 323 9.85 12.09 -16.10
N ILE A 324 8.92 11.95 -15.15
CA ILE A 324 7.62 11.30 -15.42
C ILE A 324 6.79 12.11 -16.40
N LYS A 325 6.79 13.44 -16.26
CA LYS A 325 6.05 14.32 -17.15
C LYS A 325 6.57 14.29 -18.59
N VAL A 326 7.89 14.21 -18.78
CA VAL A 326 8.50 14.06 -20.11
C VAL A 326 8.13 12.71 -20.73
N LEU A 327 8.19 11.62 -19.96
CA LEU A 327 7.81 10.30 -20.42
C LEU A 327 6.33 10.21 -20.77
N ASP A 328 5.44 10.82 -20.00
CA ASP A 328 3.99 10.89 -20.29
C ASP A 328 3.73 11.63 -21.61
N ALA A 329 4.38 12.79 -21.81
CA ALA A 329 4.29 13.55 -23.06
C ALA A 329 4.82 12.77 -24.25
N GLY A 330 5.94 12.03 -24.11
CA GLY A 330 6.53 11.18 -25.14
C GLY A 330 5.60 10.01 -25.52
N ALA A 331 5.09 9.28 -24.54
CA ALA A 331 4.13 8.21 -24.72
C ALA A 331 2.84 8.68 -25.40
N GLY A 332 2.37 9.89 -25.06
CA GLY A 332 1.22 10.52 -25.69
C GLY A 332 1.43 10.77 -27.19
N ARG A 333 2.60 11.32 -27.56
CA ARG A 333 2.95 11.61 -28.99
C ARG A 333 3.09 10.31 -29.79
N PHE A 334 3.79 9.31 -29.28
CA PHE A 334 4.00 8.03 -29.96
C PHE A 334 2.66 7.34 -30.31
N LEU A 335 1.73 7.33 -29.39
CA LEU A 335 0.43 6.70 -29.59
C LEU A 335 -0.48 7.48 -30.56
N THR A 336 -0.33 8.79 -30.61
CA THR A 336 -1.05 9.62 -31.60
C THR A 336 -0.52 9.41 -33.01
N MET A 337 0.79 9.26 -33.18
CA MET A 337 1.41 8.92 -34.47
C MET A 337 0.95 7.55 -34.96
N ARG A 338 0.96 6.51 -34.09
CA ARG A 338 0.54 5.17 -34.45
C ARG A 338 -0.93 5.12 -34.90
N ARG A 339 -1.81 5.90 -34.29
CA ARG A 339 -3.22 5.97 -34.69
C ARG A 339 -3.36 6.58 -36.09
N LYS A 340 -2.60 7.63 -36.41
CA LYS A 340 -2.60 8.21 -37.76
C LYS A 340 -2.06 7.27 -38.82
N MET A 341 -1.14 6.35 -38.47
CA MET A 341 -0.60 5.33 -39.40
C MET A 341 -1.55 4.12 -39.61
N THR A 342 -2.46 3.86 -38.67
CA THR A 342 -3.46 2.79 -38.77
C THR A 342 -4.76 3.26 -39.41
N ASP A 343 -5.02 4.56 -39.44
CA ASP A 343 -6.19 5.19 -40.03
C ASP A 343 -5.90 5.70 -41.47
N ALA A 344 -4.64 5.57 -41.96
CA ALA A 344 -4.17 5.83 -43.31
C ALA A 344 -3.90 4.51 -44.07
#